data_8db6c9a0349d9409383c8dc8f8117a9b
#
_entry.id   8db6c9a0349d9409383c8dc8f8117a9b
#
_cell.length_a   1.000
_cell.length_b   1.000
_cell.length_c   1.000
_cell.angle_alpha   90.00
_cell.angle_beta   90.00
_cell.angle_gamma   90.00
#
_symmetry.space_group_name_H-M   'P 1'
#
loop_
_entity.id
_entity.type
_entity.pdbx_description
1 polymer ?
#
loop_
_entity_poly.entity_id
_entity_poly.type
_entity_poly.pdbx_seq_one_letter_code
_entity_poly.pdbx_strand_id
1 'polypeptide(L)'
;MFFGVDIEGLSWNIYFSEEYGKVCVDSQATAIKSASLVNFVGGNFLREIVNDYFLDRLIIPHSVRHEIKAKYYTGAALSIMNAASPRIYSERCEHLKKNYGPYDDVISAKRTNLVEFQRRTGLIINPEAILLYWPSRLDPAQKGVELLEDIALKFVIEHGDVQIAIVANGVGNDRAHEEILGRIAWASGGKITYQPFDEKLSILGYAAASDVFCASLYEPCGQIDQVGNIYGATATNRDTGGYHDKIKELKLQCDGAHRDEGNGFLFRDYDPGGLWYGLTRSVQFHRRPLEIREKQIKRIMRETRQKYDLSTMVDEYVRVYERLNGGNPLV
;
A
#
# COMPACT_ATOMS: atom_id res chain seq x y z
N MET A 1 32.88 -5.11 25.34
CA MET A 1 33.06 -6.32 24.49
C MET A 1 31.68 -6.76 24.05
N PHE A 2 31.36 -6.66 22.77
CA PHE A 2 30.06 -7.05 22.22
C PHE A 2 30.20 -8.47 21.68
N PHE A 3 29.45 -9.43 22.20
CA PHE A 3 29.52 -10.87 21.81
C PHE A 3 30.92 -11.51 21.84
N GLY A 4 31.83 -11.01 22.70
CA GLY A 4 33.21 -11.57 22.76
C GLY A 4 34.12 -11.20 21.60
N VAL A 5 33.69 -10.34 20.69
CA VAL A 5 34.46 -9.86 19.53
C VAL A 5 35.20 -8.59 19.88
N ASP A 6 36.49 -8.52 19.56
CA ASP A 6 37.24 -7.28 19.60
C ASP A 6 36.76 -6.35 18.48
N ILE A 7 36.07 -5.27 18.86
CA ILE A 7 35.53 -4.29 17.92
C ILE A 7 36.50 -3.16 17.60
N GLU A 8 37.69 -3.10 18.23
CA GLU A 8 38.64 -2.02 17.98
C GLU A 8 39.12 -2.03 16.52
N GLY A 9 39.38 -3.22 15.96
CA GLY A 9 39.74 -3.38 14.56
C GLY A 9 38.62 -3.13 13.56
N LEU A 10 37.35 -3.08 14.02
CA LEU A 10 36.14 -2.86 13.19
C LEU A 10 35.51 -1.49 13.45
N SER A 11 36.08 -0.68 14.36
CA SER A 11 35.46 0.59 14.82
C SER A 11 35.18 1.58 13.70
N TRP A 12 35.99 1.60 12.65
CA TRP A 12 35.77 2.47 11.48
C TRP A 12 34.55 2.09 10.63
N ASN A 13 34.02 0.86 10.75
CA ASN A 13 32.80 0.42 10.12
C ASN A 13 31.55 0.56 11.00
N ILE A 14 31.74 0.77 12.30
CA ILE A 14 30.64 0.87 13.25
C ILE A 14 30.19 2.32 13.35
N TYR A 15 28.87 2.53 13.30
CA TYR A 15 28.28 3.82 13.53
C TYR A 15 27.84 3.90 15.00
N PHE A 16 28.34 4.92 15.72
CA PHE A 16 27.95 5.17 17.09
C PHE A 16 26.97 6.32 17.14
N SER A 17 25.92 6.18 17.93
CA SER A 17 24.98 7.23 18.27
C SER A 17 24.97 7.44 19.79
N GLU A 18 24.64 8.62 20.24
CA GLU A 18 24.40 8.89 21.65
C GLU A 18 22.89 8.95 21.91
N GLU A 19 22.38 7.99 22.67
CA GLU A 19 20.98 7.92 23.04
C GLU A 19 20.86 7.78 24.57
N TYR A 20 20.00 8.59 25.16
CA TYR A 20 19.77 8.61 26.61
C TYR A 20 21.06 8.77 27.45
N GLY A 21 22.03 9.57 26.95
CA GLY A 21 23.32 9.80 27.63
C GLY A 21 24.26 8.59 27.60
N LYS A 22 24.02 7.63 26.70
CA LYS A 22 24.89 6.44 26.50
C LYS A 22 25.30 6.35 25.04
N VAL A 23 26.55 5.97 24.83
CA VAL A 23 27.05 5.63 23.49
C VAL A 23 26.48 4.27 23.11
N CYS A 24 25.70 4.24 22.05
CA CYS A 24 25.08 3.05 21.50
C CYS A 24 25.59 2.78 20.08
N VAL A 25 25.57 1.53 19.66
CA VAL A 25 25.82 1.18 18.25
C VAL A 25 24.53 1.39 17.48
N ASP A 26 24.57 2.25 16.47
CA ASP A 26 23.49 2.33 15.47
C ASP A 26 23.64 1.13 14.52
N SER A 27 22.90 0.06 14.82
CA SER A 27 22.98 -1.19 14.08
C SER A 27 22.50 -1.04 12.63
N GLN A 28 21.49 -0.19 12.38
CA GLN A 28 20.95 0.02 11.04
C GLN A 28 21.93 0.80 10.17
N ALA A 29 22.45 1.93 10.66
CA ALA A 29 23.46 2.70 9.93
C ALA A 29 24.74 1.88 9.71
N THR A 30 25.18 1.10 10.72
CA THR A 30 26.32 0.20 10.61
C THR A 30 26.12 -0.85 9.52
N ALA A 31 24.96 -1.49 9.48
CA ALA A 31 24.64 -2.48 8.46
C ALA A 31 24.65 -1.88 7.05
N ILE A 32 24.02 -0.71 6.86
CA ILE A 32 24.01 0.00 5.58
C ILE A 32 25.42 0.38 5.17
N LYS A 33 26.23 0.93 6.07
CA LYS A 33 27.62 1.31 5.81
C LYS A 33 28.46 0.13 5.33
N SER A 34 28.32 -1.01 6.00
CA SER A 34 29.12 -2.21 5.73
C SER A 34 28.66 -3.01 4.52
N ALA A 35 27.40 -2.85 4.10
CA ALA A 35 26.86 -3.59 2.96
C ALA A 35 27.54 -3.21 1.64
N SER A 36 27.81 -4.17 0.76
CA SER A 36 28.27 -3.92 -0.60
C SER A 36 27.18 -3.25 -1.44
N LEU A 37 25.92 -3.59 -1.18
CA LEU A 37 24.74 -3.05 -1.87
C LEU A 37 23.55 -3.04 -0.92
N VAL A 38 22.70 -2.03 -1.05
CA VAL A 38 21.46 -1.89 -0.26
C VAL A 38 20.25 -1.86 -1.21
N ASN A 39 19.27 -2.72 -0.94
CA ASN A 39 18.04 -2.77 -1.71
C ASN A 39 16.88 -2.09 -0.97
N PHE A 40 16.12 -1.29 -1.69
CA PHE A 40 14.86 -0.68 -1.29
C PHE A 40 13.70 -1.32 -2.04
N VAL A 41 12.52 -1.30 -1.43
CA VAL A 41 11.30 -1.86 -2.03
C VAL A 41 10.43 -0.83 -2.76
N GLY A 42 10.97 0.37 -2.97
CA GLY A 42 10.36 1.47 -3.72
C GLY A 42 11.42 2.49 -4.14
N GLY A 43 11.52 2.74 -5.44
CA GLY A 43 12.51 3.66 -6.00
C GLY A 43 12.24 5.11 -5.60
N ASN A 44 10.96 5.51 -5.56
CA ASN A 44 10.59 6.85 -5.13
C ASN A 44 10.84 7.06 -3.64
N PHE A 45 10.59 6.05 -2.80
CA PHE A 45 10.92 6.13 -1.38
C PHE A 45 12.41 6.37 -1.14
N LEU A 46 13.27 5.69 -1.89
CA LEU A 46 14.71 5.95 -1.87
C LEU A 46 15.03 7.40 -2.28
N ARG A 47 14.40 7.91 -3.34
CA ARG A 47 14.59 9.32 -3.78
C ARG A 47 14.10 10.33 -2.74
N GLU A 48 12.95 10.05 -2.09
CA GLU A 48 12.42 10.89 -1.01
C GLU A 48 13.38 10.98 0.17
N ILE A 49 14.04 9.88 0.55
CA ILE A 49 15.08 9.86 1.59
C ILE A 49 16.29 10.69 1.17
N VAL A 50 16.79 10.48 -0.04
CA VAL A 50 17.99 11.15 -0.56
C VAL A 50 17.76 12.66 -0.69
N ASN A 51 16.55 13.08 -1.04
CA ASN A 51 16.17 14.48 -1.21
C ASN A 51 15.66 15.14 0.09
N ASP A 52 15.86 14.52 1.23
CA ASP A 52 15.47 15.06 2.54
C ASP A 52 13.96 15.35 2.71
N TYR A 53 13.10 14.66 1.99
CA TYR A 53 11.66 14.89 2.02
C TYR A 53 11.03 14.72 3.41
N PHE A 54 11.65 13.90 4.26
CA PHE A 54 11.17 13.61 5.62
C PHE A 54 12.00 14.27 6.73
N LEU A 55 12.79 15.30 6.41
CA LEU A 55 13.73 15.92 7.34
C LEU A 55 13.03 16.46 8.60
N ASP A 56 11.92 17.15 8.41
CA ASP A 56 11.19 17.82 9.49
C ASP A 56 10.44 16.86 10.43
N ARG A 57 10.30 15.60 10.03
CA ARG A 57 9.49 14.62 10.76
C ARG A 57 10.29 13.50 11.41
N LEU A 58 11.62 13.51 11.26
CA LEU A 58 12.56 12.53 11.85
C LEU A 58 12.16 11.04 11.58
N ILE A 59 11.48 10.77 10.47
CA ILE A 59 11.02 9.42 10.11
C ILE A 59 12.21 8.48 9.94
N ILE A 60 13.35 9.02 9.46
CA ILE A 60 14.58 8.27 9.26
C ILE A 60 15.69 8.96 10.05
N PRO A 61 16.39 8.25 10.97
CA PRO A 61 17.50 8.80 11.73
C PRO A 61 18.57 9.40 10.83
N HIS A 62 19.21 10.46 11.29
CA HIS A 62 20.25 11.17 10.53
C HIS A 62 21.40 10.26 10.07
N SER A 63 21.87 9.37 10.97
CA SER A 63 22.90 8.36 10.71
C SER A 63 22.53 7.45 9.55
N VAL A 64 21.32 6.87 9.62
CA VAL A 64 20.77 5.97 8.59
C VAL A 64 20.64 6.69 7.25
N ARG A 65 20.08 7.90 7.25
CA ARG A 65 19.92 8.71 6.04
C ARG A 65 21.27 9.07 5.41
N HIS A 66 22.27 9.40 6.23
CA HIS A 66 23.62 9.71 5.75
C HIS A 66 24.21 8.53 4.99
N GLU A 67 24.14 7.32 5.54
CA GLU A 67 24.65 6.12 4.90
C GLU A 67 23.84 5.73 3.64
N ILE A 68 22.52 5.91 3.66
CA ILE A 68 21.69 5.71 2.46
C ILE A 68 22.11 6.65 1.34
N LYS A 69 22.33 7.93 1.61
CA LYS A 69 22.83 8.90 0.62
C LYS A 69 24.20 8.50 0.07
N ALA A 70 25.12 8.09 0.92
CA ALA A 70 26.43 7.62 0.49
C ALA A 70 26.32 6.43 -0.48
N LYS A 71 25.48 5.43 -0.16
CA LYS A 71 25.19 4.30 -1.04
C LYS A 71 24.54 4.70 -2.36
N TYR A 72 23.59 5.63 -2.30
CA TYR A 72 22.91 6.12 -3.51
C TYR A 72 23.87 6.80 -4.48
N TYR A 73 24.69 7.73 -4.01
CA TYR A 73 25.62 8.47 -4.86
C TYR A 73 26.81 7.63 -5.38
N THR A 74 27.10 6.51 -4.72
CA THR A 74 28.10 5.54 -5.19
C THR A 74 27.53 4.44 -6.09
N GLY A 75 26.21 4.46 -6.37
CA GLY A 75 25.55 3.42 -7.16
C GLY A 75 25.39 2.08 -6.44
N ALA A 76 25.55 2.09 -5.10
CA ALA A 76 25.41 0.93 -4.24
C ALA A 76 24.02 0.84 -3.56
N ALA A 77 23.05 1.68 -3.96
CA ALA A 77 21.65 1.58 -3.60
C ALA A 77 20.79 1.37 -4.84
N LEU A 78 19.88 0.41 -4.77
CA LEU A 78 18.94 0.11 -5.84
C LEU A 78 17.54 -0.15 -5.27
N SER A 79 16.55 -0.36 -6.13
CA SER A 79 15.23 -0.75 -5.70
C SER A 79 14.70 -1.92 -6.50
N ILE A 80 14.18 -2.94 -5.80
CA ILE A 80 13.44 -4.06 -6.35
C ILE A 80 12.06 -4.07 -5.69
N MET A 81 11.02 -3.92 -6.50
CA MET A 81 9.65 -3.85 -6.02
C MET A 81 9.16 -5.22 -5.55
N ASN A 82 8.48 -5.27 -4.40
CA ASN A 82 7.84 -6.51 -3.98
C ASN A 82 6.70 -6.90 -4.92
N ALA A 83 6.58 -8.19 -5.19
CA ALA A 83 5.47 -8.78 -5.92
C ALA A 83 4.47 -9.43 -4.97
N ALA A 84 3.20 -9.46 -5.36
CA ALA A 84 2.17 -10.20 -4.64
C ALA A 84 2.29 -11.70 -4.94
N SER A 85 2.09 -12.54 -3.92
CA SER A 85 2.11 -13.99 -4.09
C SER A 85 0.93 -14.47 -4.98
N PRO A 86 1.17 -15.35 -5.96
CA PRO A 86 0.07 -15.96 -6.73
C PRO A 86 -0.95 -16.75 -5.89
N ARG A 87 -0.60 -17.10 -4.66
CA ARG A 87 -1.52 -17.80 -3.73
C ARG A 87 -2.72 -16.96 -3.32
N ILE A 88 -2.61 -15.62 -3.38
CA ILE A 88 -3.71 -14.72 -3.06
C ILE A 88 -4.59 -14.39 -4.27
N TYR A 89 -4.33 -14.94 -5.45
CA TYR A 89 -5.16 -14.66 -6.62
C TYR A 89 -6.59 -15.13 -6.43
N SER A 90 -7.53 -14.29 -6.83
CA SER A 90 -8.97 -14.51 -6.61
C SER A 90 -9.53 -15.81 -7.20
N GLU A 91 -8.90 -16.38 -8.22
CA GLU A 91 -9.29 -17.68 -8.80
C GLU A 91 -9.04 -18.86 -7.86
N ARG A 92 -8.08 -18.75 -6.96
CA ARG A 92 -7.60 -19.85 -6.11
C ARG A 92 -7.89 -19.64 -4.63
N CYS A 93 -8.50 -18.53 -4.28
CA CYS A 93 -8.70 -18.17 -2.89
C CYS A 93 -9.92 -18.91 -2.31
N GLU A 94 -9.70 -19.71 -1.26
CA GLU A 94 -10.73 -20.50 -0.58
C GLU A 94 -11.67 -19.64 0.28
N HIS A 95 -11.33 -18.38 0.53
CA HIS A 95 -12.08 -17.50 1.44
C HIS A 95 -13.13 -16.64 0.73
N LEU A 96 -13.21 -16.71 -0.60
CA LEU A 96 -14.20 -15.98 -1.37
C LEU A 96 -15.54 -16.72 -1.46
N LYS A 97 -16.63 -15.98 -1.51
CA LYS A 97 -17.93 -16.54 -1.83
C LYS A 97 -18.04 -16.96 -3.30
N LYS A 98 -17.39 -16.20 -4.19
CA LYS A 98 -17.27 -16.46 -5.62
C LYS A 98 -15.85 -16.15 -6.08
N ASN A 99 -15.15 -17.16 -6.59
CA ASN A 99 -13.86 -17.00 -7.24
C ASN A 99 -14.02 -16.42 -8.64
N TYR A 100 -13.00 -15.70 -9.11
CA TYR A 100 -12.99 -15.07 -10.43
C TYR A 100 -11.59 -14.69 -10.87
N GLY A 101 -11.38 -14.63 -12.18
CA GLY A 101 -10.18 -14.11 -12.81
C GLY A 101 -10.48 -12.94 -13.75
N PRO A 102 -9.47 -12.35 -14.39
CA PRO A 102 -9.64 -11.19 -15.26
C PRO A 102 -10.41 -11.50 -16.57
N TYR A 103 -10.68 -12.76 -16.84
CA TYR A 103 -11.43 -13.20 -18.05
C TYR A 103 -12.86 -13.63 -17.74
N ASP A 104 -13.22 -13.71 -16.46
CA ASP A 104 -14.56 -14.09 -16.00
C ASP A 104 -15.52 -12.90 -15.97
N ASP A 105 -16.75 -13.14 -15.53
CA ASP A 105 -17.70 -12.09 -15.16
C ASP A 105 -17.30 -11.48 -13.80
N VAL A 106 -16.30 -10.59 -13.86
CA VAL A 106 -15.68 -9.97 -12.68
C VAL A 106 -16.70 -9.19 -11.87
N ILE A 107 -17.59 -8.46 -12.53
CA ILE A 107 -18.54 -7.59 -11.82
C ILE A 107 -19.54 -8.40 -11.03
N SER A 108 -20.12 -9.43 -11.62
CA SER A 108 -21.05 -10.33 -10.91
C SER A 108 -20.39 -11.04 -9.72
N ALA A 109 -19.14 -11.49 -9.90
CA ALA A 109 -18.39 -12.11 -8.82
C ALA A 109 -18.09 -11.15 -7.69
N LYS A 110 -17.66 -9.91 -7.99
CA LYS A 110 -17.42 -8.86 -7.00
C LYS A 110 -18.70 -8.50 -6.24
N ARG A 111 -19.83 -8.37 -6.91
CA ARG A 111 -21.14 -8.15 -6.27
C ARG A 111 -21.50 -9.27 -5.28
N THR A 112 -21.26 -10.53 -5.66
CA THR A 112 -21.48 -11.68 -4.79
C THR A 112 -20.62 -11.61 -3.54
N ASN A 113 -19.34 -11.28 -3.69
CA ASN A 113 -18.40 -11.11 -2.58
C ASN A 113 -18.73 -9.88 -1.72
N LEU A 114 -19.18 -8.78 -2.33
CA LEU A 114 -19.63 -7.58 -1.63
C LEU A 114 -20.81 -7.87 -0.71
N VAL A 115 -21.84 -8.56 -1.21
CA VAL A 115 -23.01 -8.93 -0.39
C VAL A 115 -22.59 -9.83 0.78
N GLU A 116 -21.69 -10.78 0.56
CA GLU A 116 -21.18 -11.63 1.63
C GLU A 116 -20.37 -10.83 2.65
N PHE A 117 -19.54 -9.90 2.19
CA PHE A 117 -18.75 -9.01 3.06
C PHE A 117 -19.67 -8.11 3.90
N GLN A 118 -20.68 -7.50 3.28
CA GLN A 118 -21.68 -6.67 3.95
C GLN A 118 -22.39 -7.43 5.07
N ARG A 119 -22.81 -8.69 4.81
CA ARG A 119 -23.45 -9.54 5.83
C ARG A 119 -22.55 -9.81 7.03
N ARG A 120 -21.26 -10.08 6.79
CA ARG A 120 -20.30 -10.39 7.86
C ARG A 120 -19.91 -9.17 8.68
N THR A 121 -19.97 -7.99 8.10
CA THR A 121 -19.46 -6.76 8.72
C THR A 121 -20.56 -5.82 9.25
N GLY A 122 -21.83 -6.15 9.02
CA GLY A 122 -22.96 -5.32 9.46
C GLY A 122 -23.21 -4.08 8.59
N LEU A 123 -22.60 -4.00 7.40
CA LEU A 123 -22.93 -2.97 6.43
C LEU A 123 -24.36 -3.19 5.87
N ILE A 124 -25.01 -2.13 5.44
CA ILE A 124 -26.27 -2.21 4.70
C ILE A 124 -26.06 -3.05 3.44
N ILE A 125 -26.92 -4.06 3.24
CA ILE A 125 -26.86 -4.92 2.05
C ILE A 125 -27.28 -4.11 0.82
N ASN A 126 -26.30 -3.82 -0.04
CA ASN A 126 -26.51 -3.16 -1.31
C ASN A 126 -25.45 -3.66 -2.32
N PRO A 127 -25.81 -4.55 -3.26
CA PRO A 127 -24.86 -5.09 -4.24
C PRO A 127 -24.30 -4.04 -5.24
N GLU A 128 -24.92 -2.87 -5.31
CA GLU A 128 -24.49 -1.76 -6.17
C GLU A 128 -23.69 -0.69 -5.41
N ALA A 129 -23.46 -0.86 -4.11
CA ALA A 129 -22.68 0.08 -3.34
C ALA A 129 -21.23 0.17 -3.84
N ILE A 130 -20.70 1.38 -3.86
CA ILE A 130 -19.28 1.63 -4.08
C ILE A 130 -18.56 1.41 -2.75
N LEU A 131 -17.87 0.29 -2.59
CA LEU A 131 -17.14 -0.03 -1.38
C LEU A 131 -15.70 0.52 -1.46
N LEU A 132 -15.39 1.51 -0.62
CA LEU A 132 -14.05 2.01 -0.37
C LEU A 132 -13.46 1.22 0.80
N TYR A 133 -12.33 0.57 0.58
CA TYR A 133 -11.76 -0.38 1.52
C TYR A 133 -10.38 0.05 2.03
N TRP A 134 -10.23 0.11 3.34
CA TRP A 134 -8.98 0.38 4.05
C TRP A 134 -8.42 -0.91 4.67
N PRO A 135 -7.46 -1.58 4.04
CA PRO A 135 -6.82 -2.80 4.53
C PRO A 135 -5.48 -2.53 5.24
N SER A 136 -5.28 -1.36 5.79
CA SER A 136 -4.00 -0.94 6.34
C SER A 136 -4.06 -0.77 7.85
N ARG A 137 -2.94 -0.99 8.55
CA ARG A 137 -2.83 -0.78 10.01
C ARG A 137 -3.28 0.62 10.40
N LEU A 138 -3.85 0.75 11.59
CA LEU A 138 -4.19 2.04 12.18
C LEU A 138 -2.93 2.64 12.85
N ASP A 139 -2.03 3.12 12.03
CA ASP A 139 -0.76 3.71 12.43
C ASP A 139 -0.81 5.22 12.17
N PRO A 140 -0.98 6.05 13.23
CA PRO A 140 -1.11 7.50 13.07
C PRO A 140 0.19 8.15 12.59
N ALA A 141 1.34 7.54 12.89
CA ALA A 141 2.62 8.08 12.44
C ALA A 141 2.90 7.83 10.96
N GLN A 142 2.23 6.85 10.36
CA GLN A 142 2.51 6.43 8.99
C GLN A 142 1.29 6.45 8.06
N LYS A 143 0.15 5.94 8.50
CA LYS A 143 -0.96 5.58 7.60
C LYS A 143 -2.01 6.66 7.41
N GLY A 144 -2.00 7.73 8.24
CA GLY A 144 -2.95 8.83 8.12
C GLY A 144 -4.37 8.44 8.49
N VAL A 145 -4.52 7.62 9.53
CA VAL A 145 -5.83 7.18 10.03
C VAL A 145 -6.67 8.36 10.50
N GLU A 146 -6.04 9.39 11.06
CA GLU A 146 -6.67 10.64 11.49
C GLU A 146 -7.37 11.37 10.34
N LEU A 147 -6.79 11.33 9.13
CA LEU A 147 -7.42 11.94 7.96
C LEU A 147 -8.70 11.20 7.55
N LEU A 148 -8.73 9.87 7.71
CA LEU A 148 -9.93 9.09 7.48
C LEU A 148 -10.99 9.39 8.52
N GLU A 149 -10.63 9.47 9.81
CA GLU A 149 -11.53 9.79 10.91
C GLU A 149 -12.26 11.13 10.68
N ASP A 150 -11.52 12.13 10.19
CA ASP A 150 -12.05 13.46 9.92
C ASP A 150 -13.11 13.48 8.81
N ILE A 151 -12.98 12.63 7.78
CA ILE A 151 -13.83 12.72 6.60
C ILE A 151 -14.89 11.61 6.49
N ALA A 152 -14.66 10.43 7.09
CA ALA A 152 -15.40 9.22 6.73
C ALA A 152 -16.92 9.38 6.84
N LEU A 153 -17.42 9.90 7.95
CA LEU A 153 -18.85 10.06 8.16
C LEU A 153 -19.48 11.06 7.17
N LYS A 154 -18.85 12.21 7.00
CA LYS A 154 -19.32 13.23 6.07
C LYS A 154 -19.29 12.71 4.63
N PHE A 155 -18.25 11.97 4.26
CA PHE A 155 -18.09 11.42 2.93
C PHE A 155 -19.24 10.46 2.54
N VAL A 156 -19.61 9.51 3.41
CA VAL A 156 -20.71 8.59 3.12
C VAL A 156 -22.11 9.24 3.20
N ILE A 157 -22.24 10.38 3.88
CA ILE A 157 -23.48 11.18 3.87
C ILE A 157 -23.63 11.90 2.53
N GLU A 158 -22.58 12.57 2.03
CA GLU A 158 -22.61 13.28 0.75
C GLU A 158 -22.68 12.32 -0.45
N HIS A 159 -22.07 11.13 -0.32
CA HIS A 159 -22.09 10.09 -1.33
C HIS A 159 -22.95 8.91 -0.88
N GLY A 160 -24.26 9.03 -1.06
CA GLY A 160 -25.25 8.07 -0.51
C GLY A 160 -25.11 6.63 -1.01
N ASP A 161 -24.45 6.40 -2.14
CA ASP A 161 -24.14 5.10 -2.75
C ASP A 161 -22.80 4.51 -2.30
N VAL A 162 -22.05 5.22 -1.44
CA VAL A 162 -20.74 4.80 -0.94
C VAL A 162 -20.85 4.13 0.41
N GLN A 163 -20.05 3.10 0.60
CA GLN A 163 -19.76 2.47 1.89
C GLN A 163 -18.24 2.49 2.13
N ILE A 164 -17.84 2.57 3.41
CA ILE A 164 -16.41 2.50 3.80
C ILE A 164 -16.24 1.32 4.74
N ALA A 165 -15.24 0.49 4.46
CA ALA A 165 -14.89 -0.62 5.33
C ALA A 165 -13.42 -0.52 5.76
N ILE A 166 -13.18 -0.71 7.06
CA ILE A 166 -11.87 -0.77 7.68
C ILE A 166 -11.71 -2.14 8.32
N VAL A 167 -10.71 -2.93 7.89
CA VAL A 167 -10.33 -4.20 8.52
C VAL A 167 -8.89 -4.10 8.93
N ALA A 168 -8.65 -3.75 10.20
CA ALA A 168 -7.34 -3.35 10.68
C ALA A 168 -7.21 -3.47 12.19
N ASN A 169 -5.97 -3.55 12.68
CA ASN A 169 -5.67 -3.38 14.10
C ASN A 169 -4.86 -2.11 14.32
N GLY A 170 -4.95 -1.56 15.52
CA GLY A 170 -4.06 -0.52 16.03
C GLY A 170 -2.61 -0.99 16.11
N VAL A 171 -1.71 -0.05 16.37
CA VAL A 171 -0.27 -0.31 16.55
C VAL A 171 0.05 -0.31 18.04
N GLY A 172 0.71 -1.37 18.49
CA GLY A 172 1.05 -1.53 19.90
C GLY A 172 -0.18 -1.72 20.78
N ASN A 173 -0.21 -1.04 21.94
CA ASN A 173 -1.32 -1.11 22.91
C ASN A 173 -2.29 0.08 22.78
N ASP A 174 -2.06 1.00 21.85
CA ASP A 174 -2.95 2.14 21.62
C ASP A 174 -4.16 1.70 20.80
N ARG A 175 -5.34 1.82 21.40
CA ARG A 175 -6.63 1.49 20.79
C ARG A 175 -7.51 2.71 20.52
N ALA A 176 -6.98 3.92 20.68
CA ALA A 176 -7.77 5.14 20.53
C ALA A 176 -8.44 5.23 19.14
N HIS A 177 -7.70 4.94 18.09
CA HIS A 177 -8.21 4.94 16.72
C HIS A 177 -9.25 3.84 16.47
N GLU A 178 -9.09 2.68 17.09
CA GLU A 178 -10.09 1.60 17.02
C GLU A 178 -11.44 2.05 17.63
N GLU A 179 -11.40 2.72 18.79
CA GLU A 179 -12.58 3.26 19.44
C GLU A 179 -13.24 4.40 18.66
N ILE A 180 -12.44 5.31 18.09
CA ILE A 180 -12.94 6.42 17.26
C ILE A 180 -13.64 5.85 16.03
N LEU A 181 -13.00 4.94 15.29
CA LEU A 181 -13.57 4.31 14.10
C LEU A 181 -14.82 3.49 14.43
N GLY A 182 -14.85 2.81 15.59
CA GLY A 182 -16.04 2.12 16.08
C GLY A 182 -17.23 3.07 16.30
N ARG A 183 -17.01 4.25 16.89
CA ARG A 183 -18.04 5.28 17.06
C ARG A 183 -18.52 5.85 15.73
N ILE A 184 -17.59 6.12 14.80
CA ILE A 184 -17.91 6.60 13.45
C ILE A 184 -18.74 5.55 12.70
N ALA A 185 -18.37 4.27 12.78
CA ALA A 185 -19.11 3.17 12.18
C ALA A 185 -20.55 3.09 12.73
N TRP A 186 -20.70 3.16 14.06
CA TRP A 186 -22.01 3.19 14.69
C TRP A 186 -22.86 4.39 14.23
N ALA A 187 -22.28 5.59 14.21
CA ALA A 187 -22.97 6.82 13.80
C ALA A 187 -23.37 6.81 12.31
N SER A 188 -22.73 6.00 11.49
CA SER A 188 -23.00 5.92 10.05
C SER A 188 -24.29 5.19 9.68
N GLY A 189 -24.91 4.51 10.65
CA GLY A 189 -26.13 3.71 10.40
C GLY A 189 -25.90 2.56 9.42
N GLY A 190 -24.71 1.94 9.43
CA GLY A 190 -24.38 0.78 8.58
C GLY A 190 -23.79 1.14 7.21
N LYS A 191 -23.35 2.38 7.00
CA LYS A 191 -22.60 2.77 5.81
C LYS A 191 -21.08 2.65 6.01
N ILE A 192 -20.61 2.65 7.25
CA ILE A 192 -19.21 2.44 7.61
C ILE A 192 -19.12 1.22 8.53
N THR A 193 -18.09 0.42 8.36
CA THR A 193 -17.74 -0.65 9.29
C THR A 193 -16.28 -0.58 9.68
N TYR A 194 -16.01 -0.81 10.96
CA TYR A 194 -14.69 -1.11 11.49
C TYR A 194 -14.70 -2.54 12.04
N GLN A 195 -13.74 -3.33 11.62
CA GLN A 195 -13.54 -4.69 12.08
C GLN A 195 -12.06 -4.87 12.47
N PRO A 196 -11.78 -5.54 13.60
CA PRO A 196 -10.42 -6.00 13.88
C PRO A 196 -9.87 -6.85 12.72
N PHE A 197 -8.56 -6.85 12.54
CA PHE A 197 -7.94 -7.62 11.47
C PHE A 197 -8.24 -9.11 11.63
N ASP A 198 -8.81 -9.66 10.59
CA ASP A 198 -8.97 -11.08 10.32
C ASP A 198 -8.54 -11.35 8.87
N GLU A 199 -7.67 -12.32 8.67
CA GLU A 199 -7.07 -12.58 7.35
C GLU A 199 -8.14 -12.94 6.30
N LYS A 200 -9.10 -13.80 6.66
CA LYS A 200 -10.16 -14.25 5.74
C LYS A 200 -11.10 -13.10 5.39
N LEU A 201 -11.45 -12.29 6.39
CA LEU A 201 -12.28 -11.12 6.20
C LEU A 201 -11.55 -10.06 5.38
N SER A 202 -10.25 -9.87 5.62
CA SER A 202 -9.43 -8.93 4.84
C SER A 202 -9.36 -9.31 3.37
N ILE A 203 -9.15 -10.58 3.07
CA ILE A 203 -9.16 -11.10 1.69
C ILE A 203 -10.53 -10.91 1.03
N LEU A 204 -11.61 -11.22 1.73
CA LEU A 204 -12.98 -10.99 1.23
C LEU A 204 -13.23 -9.49 1.00
N GLY A 205 -12.68 -8.62 1.86
CA GLY A 205 -12.72 -7.15 1.69
C GLY A 205 -12.10 -6.70 0.37
N TYR A 206 -10.92 -7.21 0.00
CA TYR A 206 -10.32 -6.92 -1.31
C TYR A 206 -11.21 -7.37 -2.48
N ALA A 207 -11.80 -8.56 -2.37
CA ALA A 207 -12.70 -9.07 -3.42
C ALA A 207 -13.99 -8.26 -3.55
N ALA A 208 -14.49 -7.72 -2.45
CA ALA A 208 -15.68 -6.86 -2.37
C ALA A 208 -15.41 -5.43 -2.83
N ALA A 209 -14.20 -4.91 -2.60
CA ALA A 209 -13.85 -3.51 -2.77
C ALA A 209 -14.01 -3.00 -4.21
N SER A 210 -14.59 -1.83 -4.37
CA SER A 210 -14.50 -1.04 -5.61
C SER A 210 -13.14 -0.35 -5.69
N ASP A 211 -12.68 0.19 -4.56
CA ASP A 211 -11.41 0.90 -4.44
C ASP A 211 -10.71 0.51 -3.12
N VAL A 212 -9.39 0.42 -3.14
CA VAL A 212 -8.55 0.29 -1.95
C VAL A 212 -7.78 1.57 -1.73
N PHE A 213 -7.75 2.06 -0.49
CA PHE A 213 -7.15 3.36 -0.22
C PHE A 213 -6.33 3.43 1.06
N CYS A 214 -5.37 4.36 1.07
CA CYS A 214 -4.59 4.70 2.26
C CYS A 214 -4.02 6.12 2.12
N ALA A 215 -4.03 6.88 3.21
CA ALA A 215 -3.52 8.24 3.26
C ALA A 215 -2.09 8.33 3.82
N SER A 216 -1.22 7.37 3.47
CA SER A 216 0.11 7.25 4.08
C SER A 216 0.94 8.54 3.99
N LEU A 217 1.52 8.94 5.12
CA LEU A 217 2.50 10.03 5.18
C LEU A 217 3.77 9.65 4.41
N TYR A 218 4.21 8.41 4.55
CA TYR A 218 5.29 7.80 3.79
C TYR A 218 4.98 6.33 3.55
N GLU A 219 5.46 5.78 2.43
CA GLU A 219 5.18 4.38 2.08
C GLU A 219 6.39 3.74 1.39
N PRO A 220 7.16 2.90 2.08
CA PRO A 220 8.33 2.27 1.47
C PRO A 220 8.00 1.41 0.24
N CYS A 221 6.94 0.62 0.31
CA CYS A 221 6.49 -0.24 -0.77
C CYS A 221 5.02 -0.01 -1.12
N GLY A 222 4.11 -0.15 -0.13
CA GLY A 222 2.67 -0.18 -0.34
C GLY A 222 2.26 -1.40 -1.18
N GLN A 223 1.61 -2.38 -0.56
CA GLN A 223 1.15 -3.57 -1.29
C GLN A 223 -0.36 -3.60 -1.50
N ILE A 224 -1.09 -2.74 -0.79
CA ILE A 224 -2.56 -2.73 -0.86
C ILE A 224 -3.07 -2.42 -2.25
N ASP A 225 -2.40 -1.53 -2.99
CA ASP A 225 -2.70 -1.20 -4.39
C ASP A 225 -2.51 -2.40 -5.33
N GLN A 226 -1.42 -3.13 -5.19
CA GLN A 226 -1.17 -4.33 -6.00
C GLN A 226 -2.23 -5.40 -5.72
N VAL A 227 -2.50 -5.68 -4.44
CA VAL A 227 -3.50 -6.66 -4.05
C VAL A 227 -4.89 -6.21 -4.52
N GLY A 228 -5.26 -4.95 -4.28
CA GLY A 228 -6.52 -4.37 -4.76
C GLY A 228 -6.70 -4.52 -6.26
N ASN A 229 -5.69 -4.14 -7.04
CA ASN A 229 -5.73 -4.25 -8.50
C ASN A 229 -5.82 -5.71 -8.98
N ILE A 230 -5.15 -6.66 -8.31
CA ILE A 230 -5.28 -8.10 -8.59
C ILE A 230 -6.72 -8.58 -8.39
N TYR A 231 -7.40 -8.04 -7.38
CA TYR A 231 -8.82 -8.32 -7.09
C TYR A 231 -9.81 -7.43 -7.86
N GLY A 232 -9.32 -6.60 -8.78
CA GLY A 232 -10.15 -5.73 -9.61
C GLY A 232 -10.77 -4.54 -8.87
N ALA A 233 -10.09 -4.05 -7.84
CA ALA A 233 -10.34 -2.74 -7.27
C ALA A 233 -9.39 -1.72 -7.91
N THR A 234 -9.78 -0.45 -7.99
CA THR A 234 -8.84 0.66 -8.21
C THR A 234 -8.07 0.97 -6.92
N ALA A 235 -7.09 1.83 -6.99
CA ALA A 235 -6.30 2.21 -5.81
C ALA A 235 -6.23 3.74 -5.68
N THR A 236 -6.66 4.27 -4.53
CA THR A 236 -6.60 5.70 -4.21
C THR A 236 -5.66 5.93 -3.05
N ASN A 237 -4.46 6.44 -3.33
CA ASN A 237 -3.45 6.58 -2.29
C ASN A 237 -2.73 7.93 -2.40
N ARG A 238 -2.06 8.31 -1.30
CA ARG A 238 -1.23 9.50 -1.35
C ARG A 238 -0.02 9.27 -2.26
N ASP A 239 0.36 10.32 -3.01
CA ASP A 239 1.49 10.33 -3.95
C ASP A 239 2.82 10.38 -3.18
N THR A 240 3.27 9.22 -2.69
CA THR A 240 4.50 9.05 -1.91
C THR A 240 5.07 7.64 -2.09
N GLY A 241 6.38 7.51 -1.98
CA GLY A 241 7.10 6.24 -1.96
C GLY A 241 6.65 5.25 -3.03
N GLY A 242 6.40 4.01 -2.61
CA GLY A 242 6.01 2.94 -3.52
C GLY A 242 4.66 3.15 -4.21
N TYR A 243 3.75 3.97 -3.67
CA TYR A 243 2.51 4.32 -4.36
C TYR A 243 2.79 5.17 -5.60
N HIS A 244 3.71 6.15 -5.51
CA HIS A 244 4.17 6.94 -6.66
C HIS A 244 4.70 6.07 -7.80
N ASP A 245 5.47 5.04 -7.47
CA ASP A 245 6.07 4.14 -8.45
C ASP A 245 5.02 3.28 -9.18
N LYS A 246 3.97 2.85 -8.49
CA LYS A 246 3.04 1.83 -8.94
C LYS A 246 1.71 2.36 -9.44
N ILE A 247 1.14 3.36 -8.78
CA ILE A 247 -0.14 3.92 -9.17
C ILE A 247 0.09 4.93 -10.30
N LYS A 248 -0.62 4.73 -11.37
CA LYS A 248 -0.70 5.68 -12.48
C LYS A 248 -2.12 6.16 -12.60
N GLU A 249 -2.25 7.46 -12.87
CA GLU A 249 -3.55 8.11 -13.03
C GLU A 249 -4.38 7.41 -14.09
N LEU A 250 -5.61 7.07 -13.73
CA LEU A 250 -6.54 6.42 -14.63
C LEU A 250 -7.00 7.43 -15.71
N LYS A 251 -6.67 7.14 -16.95
CA LYS A 251 -7.04 7.93 -18.13
C LYS A 251 -7.77 7.04 -19.13
N LEU A 252 -8.86 7.53 -19.66
CA LEU A 252 -9.72 6.76 -20.54
C LEU A 252 -9.79 7.37 -21.94
N GLN A 253 -9.80 6.54 -22.96
CA GLN A 253 -9.96 6.95 -24.34
C GLN A 253 -11.27 7.73 -24.58
N CYS A 254 -12.35 7.31 -23.93
CA CYS A 254 -13.65 7.99 -24.01
C CYS A 254 -13.63 9.40 -23.41
N ASP A 255 -12.59 9.76 -22.62
CA ASP A 255 -12.39 11.12 -22.07
C ASP A 255 -11.29 11.89 -22.82
N GLY A 256 -10.90 11.41 -24.02
CA GLY A 256 -9.90 12.08 -24.85
C GLY A 256 -8.45 11.65 -24.62
N ALA A 257 -8.19 10.65 -23.79
CA ALA A 257 -6.85 10.06 -23.69
C ALA A 257 -6.46 9.30 -24.95
N HIS A 258 -5.16 9.23 -25.24
CA HIS A 258 -4.66 8.49 -26.42
C HIS A 258 -5.00 7.00 -26.34
N ARG A 259 -4.96 6.43 -25.13
CA ARG A 259 -5.33 5.05 -24.81
C ARG A 259 -5.88 4.95 -23.40
N ASP A 260 -6.55 3.83 -23.12
CA ASP A 260 -6.90 3.48 -21.74
C ASP A 260 -5.62 3.10 -20.98
N GLU A 261 -5.31 3.80 -19.89
CA GLU A 261 -4.12 3.56 -19.07
C GLU A 261 -4.37 3.90 -17.61
N GLY A 262 -3.44 3.50 -16.74
CA GLY A 262 -3.50 3.78 -15.31
C GLY A 262 -4.32 2.74 -14.54
N ASN A 263 -4.23 2.79 -13.22
CA ASN A 263 -4.79 1.78 -12.32
C ASN A 263 -5.38 2.35 -11.04
N GLY A 264 -5.40 3.68 -10.89
CA GLY A 264 -5.91 4.31 -9.70
C GLY A 264 -5.80 5.83 -9.71
N PHE A 265 -5.83 6.41 -8.53
CA PHE A 265 -5.86 7.86 -8.32
C PHE A 265 -4.83 8.24 -7.25
N LEU A 266 -4.05 9.28 -7.51
CA LEU A 266 -3.10 9.83 -6.55
C LEU A 266 -3.56 11.20 -6.05
N PHE A 267 -3.36 11.47 -4.77
CA PHE A 267 -3.50 12.80 -4.19
C PHE A 267 -2.21 13.20 -3.48
N ARG A 268 -1.87 14.48 -3.44
CA ARG A 268 -0.58 14.97 -2.93
C ARG A 268 -0.64 15.45 -1.50
N ASP A 269 -1.65 16.24 -1.18
CA ASP A 269 -1.72 16.93 0.11
C ASP A 269 -2.02 15.94 1.23
N TYR A 270 -1.20 15.98 2.30
CA TYR A 270 -1.41 15.15 3.49
C TYR A 270 -2.36 15.87 4.43
N ASP A 271 -3.61 15.94 4.02
CA ASP A 271 -4.70 16.54 4.77
C ASP A 271 -6.06 15.91 4.40
N PRO A 272 -7.13 16.18 5.18
CA PRO A 272 -8.47 15.67 4.88
C PRO A 272 -8.99 16.06 3.49
N GLY A 273 -8.64 17.24 2.98
CA GLY A 273 -9.04 17.72 1.65
C GLY A 273 -8.41 16.92 0.53
N GLY A 274 -7.12 16.59 0.64
CA GLY A 274 -6.40 15.75 -0.31
C GLY A 274 -6.99 14.35 -0.39
N LEU A 275 -7.27 13.72 0.77
CA LEU A 275 -7.92 12.41 0.82
C LEU A 275 -9.33 12.47 0.22
N TRP A 276 -10.12 13.48 0.56
CA TRP A 276 -11.45 13.72 0.00
C TRP A 276 -11.42 13.82 -1.52
N TYR A 277 -10.50 14.62 -2.04
CA TYR A 277 -10.31 14.80 -3.48
C TYR A 277 -10.00 13.47 -4.18
N GLY A 278 -9.06 12.70 -3.65
CA GLY A 278 -8.70 11.39 -4.22
C GLY A 278 -9.88 10.43 -4.26
N LEU A 279 -10.58 10.27 -3.13
CA LEU A 279 -11.74 9.37 -3.03
C LEU A 279 -12.90 9.82 -3.93
N THR A 280 -13.13 11.14 -4.07
CA THR A 280 -14.17 11.67 -4.98
C THR A 280 -13.91 11.24 -6.43
N ARG A 281 -12.68 11.27 -6.88
CA ARG A 281 -12.29 10.86 -8.24
C ARG A 281 -12.52 9.35 -8.45
N SER A 282 -12.19 8.54 -7.46
CA SER A 282 -12.49 7.12 -7.48
C SER A 282 -14.00 6.87 -7.59
N VAL A 283 -14.80 7.52 -6.75
CA VAL A 283 -16.27 7.42 -6.79
C VAL A 283 -16.82 7.85 -8.16
N GLN A 284 -16.30 8.92 -8.75
CA GLN A 284 -16.70 9.36 -10.10
C GLN A 284 -16.43 8.28 -11.15
N PHE A 285 -15.28 7.58 -11.09
CA PHE A 285 -15.01 6.45 -11.98
C PHE A 285 -16.00 5.31 -11.75
N HIS A 286 -16.29 4.96 -10.50
CA HIS A 286 -17.18 3.86 -10.17
C HIS A 286 -18.68 4.15 -10.46
N ARG A 287 -19.03 5.40 -10.74
CA ARG A 287 -20.35 5.81 -11.26
C ARG A 287 -20.46 5.78 -12.80
N ARG A 288 -19.36 5.49 -13.49
CA ARG A 288 -19.36 5.32 -14.95
C ARG A 288 -20.22 4.13 -15.37
N PRO A 289 -20.69 4.10 -16.65
CA PRO A 289 -21.38 2.93 -17.22
C PRO A 289 -20.63 1.62 -16.95
N LEU A 290 -21.40 0.56 -16.73
CA LEU A 290 -20.86 -0.75 -16.35
C LEU A 290 -19.82 -1.27 -17.33
N GLU A 291 -20.08 -1.14 -18.64
CA GLU A 291 -19.17 -1.58 -19.70
C GLU A 291 -17.79 -0.92 -19.63
N ILE A 292 -17.76 0.39 -19.33
CA ILE A 292 -16.50 1.14 -19.17
C ILE A 292 -15.75 0.61 -17.94
N ARG A 293 -16.45 0.47 -16.81
CA ARG A 293 -15.84 -0.03 -15.57
C ARG A 293 -15.29 -1.44 -15.72
N GLU A 294 -16.09 -2.34 -16.26
CA GLU A 294 -15.70 -3.74 -16.44
C GLU A 294 -14.47 -3.88 -17.34
N LYS A 295 -14.45 -3.17 -18.47
CA LYS A 295 -13.30 -3.12 -19.38
C LYS A 295 -12.03 -2.70 -18.64
N GLN A 296 -12.09 -1.62 -17.85
CA GLN A 296 -10.93 -1.10 -17.14
C GLN A 296 -10.50 -2.03 -16.01
N ILE A 297 -11.43 -2.54 -15.22
CA ILE A 297 -11.14 -3.46 -14.11
C ILE A 297 -10.43 -4.72 -14.65
N LYS A 298 -10.93 -5.33 -15.70
CA LYS A 298 -10.29 -6.50 -16.34
C LYS A 298 -8.89 -6.18 -16.90
N ARG A 299 -8.70 -4.97 -17.47
CA ARG A 299 -7.40 -4.51 -17.94
C ARG A 299 -6.43 -4.34 -16.76
N ILE A 300 -6.84 -3.63 -15.70
CA ILE A 300 -6.03 -3.41 -14.49
C ILE A 300 -5.59 -4.74 -13.88
N MET A 301 -6.50 -5.70 -13.73
CA MET A 301 -6.17 -7.03 -13.19
C MET A 301 -5.08 -7.73 -14.01
N ARG A 302 -5.17 -7.71 -15.34
CA ARG A 302 -4.17 -8.35 -16.22
C ARG A 302 -2.82 -7.65 -16.16
N GLU A 303 -2.81 -6.33 -16.31
CA GLU A 303 -1.59 -5.54 -16.34
C GLU A 303 -0.83 -5.62 -15.01
N THR A 304 -1.56 -5.59 -13.88
CA THR A 304 -0.95 -5.71 -12.55
C THR A 304 -0.27 -7.07 -12.36
N ARG A 305 -0.94 -8.16 -12.77
CA ARG A 305 -0.37 -9.51 -12.68
C ARG A 305 0.86 -9.69 -13.55
N GLN A 306 0.87 -9.11 -14.75
CA GLN A 306 2.02 -9.16 -15.64
C GLN A 306 3.19 -8.32 -15.12
N LYS A 307 2.90 -7.14 -14.61
CA LYS A 307 3.94 -6.19 -14.18
C LYS A 307 4.60 -6.59 -12.86
N TYR A 308 3.82 -7.16 -11.93
CA TYR A 308 4.27 -7.50 -10.58
C TYR A 308 4.24 -9.02 -10.36
N ASP A 309 4.68 -9.77 -11.37
CA ASP A 309 4.85 -11.21 -11.26
C ASP A 309 6.01 -11.56 -10.32
N LEU A 310 5.82 -12.62 -9.54
CA LEU A 310 6.83 -13.08 -8.58
C LEU A 310 8.13 -13.49 -9.28
N SER A 311 8.04 -14.09 -10.45
CA SER A 311 9.22 -14.49 -11.23
C SER A 311 10.05 -13.28 -11.64
N THR A 312 9.41 -12.18 -12.07
CA THR A 312 10.10 -10.94 -12.41
C THR A 312 10.89 -10.38 -11.24
N MET A 313 10.27 -10.37 -10.05
CA MET A 313 10.97 -9.92 -8.83
C MET A 313 12.17 -10.83 -8.51
N VAL A 314 12.01 -12.15 -8.61
CA VAL A 314 13.10 -13.11 -8.39
C VAL A 314 14.23 -12.90 -9.39
N ASP A 315 13.93 -12.72 -10.67
CA ASP A 315 14.93 -12.48 -11.70
C ASP A 315 15.72 -11.18 -11.44
N GLU A 316 15.06 -10.12 -10.91
CA GLU A 316 15.77 -8.90 -10.51
C GLU A 316 16.74 -9.15 -9.35
N TYR A 317 16.36 -9.94 -8.34
CA TYR A 317 17.27 -10.35 -7.27
C TYR A 317 18.43 -11.21 -7.79
N VAL A 318 18.17 -12.17 -8.66
CA VAL A 318 19.21 -13.01 -9.28
C VAL A 318 20.24 -12.14 -9.98
N ARG A 319 19.83 -11.19 -10.80
CA ARG A 319 20.75 -10.24 -11.49
C ARG A 319 21.61 -9.44 -10.51
N VAL A 320 21.05 -9.06 -9.36
CA VAL A 320 21.81 -8.35 -8.32
C VAL A 320 22.89 -9.27 -7.73
N TYR A 321 22.54 -10.51 -7.40
CA TYR A 321 23.51 -11.47 -6.87
C TYR A 321 24.59 -11.84 -7.90
N GLU A 322 24.23 -12.01 -9.16
CA GLU A 322 25.20 -12.24 -10.25
C GLU A 322 26.17 -11.05 -10.36
N ARG A 323 25.66 -9.81 -10.30
CA ARG A 323 26.52 -8.62 -10.28
C ARG A 323 27.49 -8.63 -9.09
N LEU A 324 27.04 -9.02 -7.91
CA LEU A 324 27.89 -9.11 -6.71
C LEU A 324 28.89 -10.26 -6.82
N ASN A 325 28.58 -11.32 -7.57
CA ASN A 325 29.47 -12.46 -7.88
C ASN A 325 30.40 -12.19 -9.08
N GLY A 326 30.72 -10.92 -9.39
CA GLY A 326 31.59 -10.55 -10.48
C GLY A 326 31.02 -10.82 -11.89
N GLY A 327 29.69 -10.90 -12.00
CA GLY A 327 28.98 -11.16 -13.24
C GLY A 327 28.87 -12.66 -13.60
N ASN A 328 29.33 -13.55 -12.72
CA ASN A 328 29.17 -14.99 -12.93
C ASN A 328 27.74 -15.43 -12.60
N PRO A 329 27.12 -16.32 -13.41
CA PRO A 329 25.83 -16.89 -13.11
C PRO A 329 25.83 -17.60 -11.76
N LEU A 330 24.69 -17.54 -11.07
CA LEU A 330 24.45 -18.38 -9.88
C LEU A 330 24.16 -19.80 -10.36
N VAL A 331 24.89 -20.77 -9.82
CA VAL A 331 24.76 -22.21 -10.13
C VAL A 331 23.58 -22.81 -9.37
#